data_2f8ecb22adf1187643823f5ca0a09e65
#
_entry.id   2f8ecb22adf1187643823f5ca0a09e65
#
_cell.length_a   1.000
_cell.length_b   1.000
_cell.length_c   1.000
_cell.angle_alpha   90.00
_cell.angle_beta   90.00
_cell.angle_gamma   90.00
#
_symmetry.space_group_name_H-M   'P 1'
#
loop_
_entity.id
_entity.type
_entity.pdbx_description
1 polymer ?
#
loop_
_entity_poly.entity_id
_entity_poly.type
_entity_poly.pdbx_seq_one_letter_code
_entity_poly.pdbx_strand_id
1 'polypeptide(L)'
;TSGPGATNCVTPIRDCMADSVPVVLICGQVPRSAIGTDAFQEAPIYNIMSACAKHCFLVKNPEELEATVRTAFYIARTGRPGPVVIDVPKDVQNWTGVFKGEGLLNLRGYAQRMAALAQTRMPRERAESFFKMLAQSERPLIYAGGGVINSEASEQLRAFAERFQIPVVTTLMGIGAMDVTSDLSLHMLGMHGTPYANYAVEDCDMLIAVGSRFDDRVAGKVHEFAPNARCIAHMDIDAAEIGKVKHVHWSFVGDAKTGLSDLLEYGRNFRKDFSPWLEHVRQLKTEYPLDYNRNSDLIQPYYVIECLSEITNGDAIITTGVGQHKMWAAQYFKYRKPRTWLTSGSMGTMGFGLPAAIGAQIACPDKLVVDIDGDGSIRMNLGEMETCTTYDIPVKILLLNNFGD
;
A
#
# COMPACT_ATOMS: atom_id res chain seq x y z
N THR A 1 -5.47 26.67 -3.89
CA THR A 1 -6.48 27.44 -3.17
C THR A 1 -6.28 27.33 -1.66
N SER A 2 -6.89 28.23 -0.90
CA SER A 2 -6.89 28.26 0.56
C SER A 2 -8.23 27.75 1.13
N GLY A 3 -8.37 27.75 2.44
CA GLY A 3 -9.63 27.46 3.14
C GLY A 3 -10.30 26.18 2.69
N PRO A 4 -11.52 26.23 2.12
CA PRO A 4 -12.30 25.05 1.77
C PRO A 4 -11.61 24.12 0.75
N GLY A 5 -10.85 24.69 -0.20
CA GLY A 5 -10.11 23.87 -1.15
C GLY A 5 -8.99 23.06 -0.50
N ALA A 6 -8.30 23.61 0.49
CA ALA A 6 -7.29 22.90 1.24
C ALA A 6 -7.90 21.86 2.19
N THR A 7 -9.03 22.19 2.87
CA THR A 7 -9.70 21.25 3.79
C THR A 7 -10.30 20.04 3.06
N ASN A 8 -10.71 20.17 1.80
CA ASN A 8 -11.15 19.03 0.98
C ASN A 8 -10.05 17.98 0.76
N CYS A 9 -8.78 18.34 0.95
CA CYS A 9 -7.67 17.41 0.83
C CYS A 9 -7.41 16.57 2.11
N VAL A 10 -8.16 16.78 3.20
CA VAL A 10 -7.92 16.07 4.48
C VAL A 10 -8.06 14.55 4.32
N THR A 11 -9.17 14.09 3.74
CA THR A 11 -9.39 12.65 3.52
C THR A 11 -8.32 12.02 2.63
N PRO A 12 -8.02 12.54 1.41
CA PRO A 12 -6.97 11.94 0.58
C PRO A 12 -5.57 12.00 1.22
N ILE A 13 -5.23 13.04 1.97
CA ILE A 13 -3.96 13.09 2.70
C ILE A 13 -3.91 12.03 3.81
N ARG A 14 -5.01 11.84 4.55
CA ARG A 14 -5.07 10.79 5.58
C ARG A 14 -5.01 9.39 4.96
N ASP A 15 -5.65 9.18 3.81
CA ASP A 15 -5.57 7.94 3.04
C ASP A 15 -4.13 7.66 2.59
N CYS A 16 -3.47 8.63 1.97
CA CYS A 16 -2.05 8.53 1.60
C CYS A 16 -1.15 8.20 2.81
N MET A 17 -1.41 8.79 3.99
CA MET A 17 -0.63 8.50 5.20
C MET A 17 -0.84 7.06 5.67
N ALA A 18 -2.08 6.59 5.65
CA ALA A 18 -2.43 5.24 6.08
C ALA A 18 -1.86 4.16 5.15
N ASP A 19 -1.89 4.40 3.83
CA ASP A 19 -1.44 3.47 2.79
C ASP A 19 0.02 3.68 2.36
N SER A 20 0.73 4.60 3.05
CA SER A 20 2.15 4.87 2.81
C SER A 20 2.45 5.37 1.38
N VAL A 21 1.59 6.26 0.86
CA VAL A 21 1.72 6.85 -0.47
C VAL A 21 2.45 8.20 -0.37
N PRO A 22 3.58 8.39 -1.06
CA PRO A 22 4.31 9.64 -1.04
C PRO A 22 3.63 10.70 -1.94
N VAL A 23 3.09 11.74 -1.32
CA VAL A 23 2.47 12.89 -2.00
C VAL A 23 3.00 14.17 -1.39
N VAL A 24 3.21 15.18 -2.21
CA VAL A 24 3.45 16.56 -1.75
C VAL A 24 2.25 17.41 -2.16
N LEU A 25 1.49 17.86 -1.16
CA LEU A 25 0.37 18.78 -1.35
C LEU A 25 0.83 20.21 -1.10
N ILE A 26 0.60 21.10 -2.06
CA ILE A 26 0.87 22.54 -1.94
C ILE A 26 -0.47 23.27 -1.87
N CYS A 27 -0.76 23.85 -0.72
CA CYS A 27 -1.97 24.64 -0.48
C CYS A 27 -1.65 26.11 -0.47
N GLY A 28 -2.64 26.93 -0.83
CA GLY A 28 -2.61 28.36 -0.57
C GLY A 28 -3.06 28.69 0.85
N GLN A 29 -2.61 29.81 1.38
CA GLN A 29 -3.05 30.38 2.64
C GLN A 29 -3.30 31.88 2.46
N VAL A 30 -4.09 32.50 3.35
CA VAL A 30 -4.24 33.96 3.42
C VAL A 30 -2.86 34.63 3.62
N PRO A 31 -2.66 35.91 3.29
CA PRO A 31 -1.40 36.58 3.55
C PRO A 31 -0.96 36.44 5.01
N ARG A 32 0.37 36.38 5.26
CA ARG A 32 0.93 36.22 6.62
C ARG A 32 0.38 37.21 7.63
N SER A 33 0.08 38.44 7.20
CA SER A 33 -0.51 39.49 8.04
C SER A 33 -1.96 39.23 8.44
N ALA A 34 -2.67 38.36 7.72
CA ALA A 34 -4.07 38.02 7.98
C ALA A 34 -4.26 36.68 8.72
N ILE A 35 -3.19 35.90 8.90
CA ILE A 35 -3.28 34.65 9.64
C ILE A 35 -3.62 34.92 11.11
N GLY A 36 -4.70 34.28 11.60
CA GLY A 36 -5.22 34.42 12.96
C GLY A 36 -6.20 35.57 13.13
N THR A 37 -6.72 36.14 12.04
CA THR A 37 -7.69 37.25 12.08
C THR A 37 -9.10 36.83 11.63
N ASP A 38 -9.32 35.52 11.38
CA ASP A 38 -10.56 35.00 10.78
C ASP A 38 -10.87 35.60 9.40
N ALA A 39 -9.81 35.84 8.62
CA ALA A 39 -9.93 36.39 7.26
C ALA A 39 -10.72 35.44 6.35
N PHE A 40 -11.33 36.01 5.28
CA PHE A 40 -12.10 35.23 4.33
C PHE A 40 -11.28 34.05 3.74
N GLN A 41 -11.84 32.85 3.85
CA GLN A 41 -11.20 31.57 3.47
C GLN A 41 -9.89 31.27 4.21
N GLU A 42 -9.69 31.82 5.39
CA GLU A 42 -8.67 31.33 6.30
C GLU A 42 -9.10 29.98 6.90
N ALA A 43 -8.17 29.04 6.97
CA ALA A 43 -8.31 27.82 7.76
C ALA A 43 -6.95 27.46 8.38
N PRO A 44 -6.92 26.87 9.59
CA PRO A 44 -5.68 26.49 10.25
C PRO A 44 -5.10 25.20 9.65
N ILE A 45 -4.77 25.25 8.35
CA ILE A 45 -4.36 24.08 7.53
C ILE A 45 -3.18 23.35 8.13
N TYR A 46 -2.17 24.10 8.60
CA TYR A 46 -1.01 23.49 9.28
C TYR A 46 -1.44 22.59 10.45
N ASN A 47 -2.38 23.05 11.28
CA ASN A 47 -2.83 22.28 12.46
C ASN A 47 -3.68 21.06 12.04
N ILE A 48 -4.61 21.25 11.10
CA ILE A 48 -5.47 20.19 10.58
C ILE A 48 -4.62 19.08 9.94
N MET A 49 -3.73 19.46 9.04
CA MET A 49 -2.94 18.50 8.27
C MET A 49 -1.81 17.86 9.08
N SER A 50 -1.34 18.50 10.17
CA SER A 50 -0.36 17.90 11.07
C SER A 50 -0.86 16.62 11.76
N ALA A 51 -2.18 16.46 11.90
CA ALA A 51 -2.80 15.23 12.40
C ALA A 51 -2.97 14.14 11.33
N CYS A 52 -2.90 14.49 10.06
CA CYS A 52 -3.24 13.62 8.93
C CYS A 52 -2.03 13.24 8.08
N ALA A 53 -1.01 14.11 8.00
CA ALA A 53 0.15 13.97 7.13
C ALA A 53 1.39 13.49 7.88
N LYS A 54 2.38 13.01 7.13
CA LYS A 54 3.70 12.66 7.66
C LYS A 54 4.46 13.88 8.17
N HIS A 55 4.29 15.01 7.49
CA HIS A 55 4.84 16.31 7.90
C HIS A 55 4.08 17.47 7.27
N CYS A 56 4.10 18.63 7.93
CA CYS A 56 3.51 19.86 7.42
C CYS A 56 4.47 21.03 7.56
N PHE A 57 4.44 21.92 6.58
CA PHE A 57 5.15 23.19 6.60
C PHE A 57 4.16 24.35 6.45
N LEU A 58 4.33 25.41 7.24
CA LEU A 58 3.80 26.73 6.96
C LEU A 58 4.97 27.63 6.57
N VAL A 59 5.00 28.10 5.33
CA VAL A 59 6.12 28.89 4.81
C VAL A 59 6.03 30.34 5.31
N LYS A 60 6.77 30.64 6.36
CA LYS A 60 6.81 31.99 6.98
C LYS A 60 7.86 32.90 6.31
N ASN A 61 8.96 32.33 5.85
CA ASN A 61 10.02 33.03 5.17
C ASN A 61 10.02 32.66 3.69
N PRO A 62 9.76 33.61 2.75
CA PRO A 62 9.72 33.31 1.32
C PRO A 62 11.07 32.82 0.76
N GLU A 63 12.20 33.21 1.34
CA GLU A 63 13.53 32.74 0.94
C GLU A 63 13.75 31.24 1.21
N GLU A 64 12.96 30.65 2.09
CA GLU A 64 12.99 29.22 2.43
C GLU A 64 12.05 28.36 1.56
N LEU A 65 11.22 28.98 0.70
CA LEU A 65 10.21 28.26 -0.09
C LEU A 65 10.82 27.12 -0.92
N GLU A 66 11.89 27.40 -1.64
CA GLU A 66 12.59 26.42 -2.47
C GLU A 66 13.13 25.25 -1.63
N ALA A 67 13.85 25.55 -0.56
CA ALA A 67 14.37 24.53 0.36
C ALA A 67 13.25 23.74 1.03
N THR A 68 12.11 24.37 1.35
CA THR A 68 10.92 23.72 1.90
C THR A 68 10.35 22.71 0.91
N VAL A 69 10.16 23.08 -0.36
CA VAL A 69 9.65 22.17 -1.39
C VAL A 69 10.56 20.95 -1.54
N ARG A 70 11.89 21.17 -1.68
CA ARG A 70 12.85 20.05 -1.78
C ARG A 70 12.81 19.14 -0.57
N THR A 71 12.73 19.73 0.62
CA THR A 71 12.64 18.99 1.88
C THR A 71 11.36 18.19 1.96
N ALA A 72 10.23 18.73 1.50
CA ALA A 72 8.95 18.02 1.45
C ALA A 72 9.02 16.76 0.57
N PHE A 73 9.59 16.86 -0.63
CA PHE A 73 9.81 15.69 -1.50
C PHE A 73 10.77 14.67 -0.87
N TYR A 74 11.82 15.14 -0.20
CA TYR A 74 12.74 14.25 0.51
C TYR A 74 12.05 13.50 1.65
N ILE A 75 11.27 14.19 2.50
CA ILE A 75 10.52 13.57 3.60
C ILE A 75 9.47 12.59 3.06
N ALA A 76 8.71 12.97 2.02
CA ALA A 76 7.66 12.14 1.48
C ALA A 76 8.17 10.75 1.06
N ARG A 77 9.38 10.66 0.52
CA ARG A 77 9.97 9.45 -0.07
C ARG A 77 10.90 8.65 0.83
N THR A 78 11.37 9.20 1.96
CA THR A 78 12.38 8.56 2.82
C THR A 78 11.76 7.85 4.03
N GLY A 79 12.37 6.75 4.47
CA GLY A 79 11.79 5.88 5.48
C GLY A 79 10.46 5.29 5.00
N ARG A 80 9.47 5.14 5.89
CA ARG A 80 8.10 4.83 5.47
C ARG A 80 7.56 6.00 4.63
N PRO A 81 7.17 5.80 3.36
CA PRO A 81 6.61 6.86 2.53
C PRO A 81 5.32 7.45 3.13
N GLY A 82 5.03 8.69 2.77
CA GLY A 82 3.79 9.34 3.24
C GLY A 82 3.68 10.78 2.76
N PRO A 83 2.49 11.40 2.90
CA PRO A 83 2.20 12.72 2.39
C PRO A 83 2.86 13.82 3.21
N VAL A 84 3.28 14.87 2.53
CA VAL A 84 3.77 16.11 3.13
C VAL A 84 2.97 17.28 2.60
N VAL A 85 2.56 18.20 3.47
CA VAL A 85 1.75 19.36 3.12
C VAL A 85 2.59 20.63 3.28
N ILE A 86 2.50 21.52 2.29
CA ILE A 86 3.12 22.84 2.30
C ILE A 86 2.02 23.89 2.21
N ASP A 87 1.83 24.64 3.27
CA ASP A 87 0.88 25.73 3.38
C ASP A 87 1.60 27.03 3.04
N VAL A 88 1.24 27.66 1.89
CA VAL A 88 1.97 28.78 1.30
C VAL A 88 1.12 30.05 1.33
N PRO A 89 1.44 31.05 2.19
CA PRO A 89 0.72 32.32 2.23
C PRO A 89 0.77 33.10 0.90
N LYS A 90 -0.29 33.84 0.60
CA LYS A 90 -0.46 34.58 -0.66
C LYS A 90 0.70 35.54 -0.93
N ASP A 91 1.18 36.24 0.08
CA ASP A 91 2.30 37.18 -0.08
C ASP A 91 3.64 36.48 -0.32
N VAL A 92 3.79 35.22 0.17
CA VAL A 92 4.92 34.35 -0.16
C VAL A 92 4.85 33.89 -1.62
N GLN A 93 3.64 33.56 -2.13
CA GLN A 93 3.45 33.17 -3.54
C GLN A 93 3.78 34.32 -4.50
N ASN A 94 3.57 35.56 -4.09
CA ASN A 94 3.84 36.76 -4.88
C ASN A 94 5.30 37.24 -4.76
N TRP A 95 6.11 36.60 -3.92
CA TRP A 95 7.50 36.99 -3.73
C TRP A 95 8.34 36.66 -4.96
N THR A 96 9.27 37.54 -5.27
CA THR A 96 10.25 37.35 -6.34
C THR A 96 11.64 37.18 -5.75
N GLY A 97 12.36 36.15 -6.14
CA GLY A 97 13.70 35.84 -5.65
C GLY A 97 14.53 35.11 -6.68
N VAL A 98 15.75 34.77 -6.29
CA VAL A 98 16.67 34.00 -7.13
C VAL A 98 16.56 32.53 -6.82
N PHE A 99 16.31 31.71 -7.85
CA PHE A 99 16.33 30.27 -7.75
C PHE A 99 17.76 29.76 -7.55
N LYS A 100 17.99 29.02 -6.45
CA LYS A 100 19.33 28.53 -6.07
C LYS A 100 19.63 27.13 -6.62
N GLY A 101 18.59 26.35 -6.87
CA GLY A 101 18.74 25.00 -7.43
C GLY A 101 19.17 23.94 -6.40
N GLU A 102 19.43 24.30 -5.16
CA GLU A 102 19.99 23.42 -4.13
C GLU A 102 19.50 23.76 -2.72
N GLY A 103 19.85 22.91 -1.77
CA GLY A 103 19.57 23.10 -0.35
C GLY A 103 18.33 22.36 0.14
N LEU A 104 18.42 21.93 1.40
CA LEU A 104 17.33 21.37 2.19
C LEU A 104 17.22 22.16 3.49
N LEU A 105 16.03 22.21 4.06
CA LEU A 105 15.88 22.70 5.43
C LEU A 105 16.63 21.79 6.40
N ASN A 106 17.26 22.40 7.39
CA ASN A 106 17.93 21.64 8.45
C ASN A 106 16.90 21.07 9.43
N LEU A 107 16.45 19.85 9.18
CA LEU A 107 15.64 19.09 10.14
C LEU A 107 16.56 18.27 11.02
N ARG A 108 16.69 18.69 12.29
CA ARG A 108 17.65 18.12 13.28
C ARG A 108 17.66 16.58 13.26
N GLY A 109 18.75 16.00 12.80
CA GLY A 109 19.01 14.56 12.79
C GLY A 109 18.15 13.72 11.81
N TYR A 110 17.24 14.35 11.03
CA TYR A 110 16.38 13.58 10.12
C TYR A 110 17.19 12.96 8.96
N ALA A 111 17.99 13.75 8.27
CA ALA A 111 18.80 13.27 7.15
C ALA A 111 19.76 12.15 7.57
N GLN A 112 20.42 12.29 8.73
CA GLN A 112 21.34 11.28 9.26
C GLN A 112 20.61 9.98 9.58
N ARG A 113 19.43 10.05 10.23
CA ARG A 113 18.61 8.85 10.52
C ARG A 113 18.15 8.16 9.23
N MET A 114 17.71 8.91 8.22
CA MET A 114 17.27 8.33 6.94
C MET A 114 18.44 7.72 6.17
N ALA A 115 19.60 8.35 6.18
CA ALA A 115 20.81 7.78 5.57
C ALA A 115 21.24 6.48 6.26
N ALA A 116 21.21 6.45 7.59
CA ALA A 116 21.51 5.23 8.37
C ALA A 116 20.51 4.11 8.04
N LEU A 117 19.21 4.43 8.00
CA LEU A 117 18.15 3.46 7.65
C LEU A 117 18.34 2.89 6.24
N ALA A 118 18.64 3.73 5.26
CA ALA A 118 18.88 3.32 3.87
C ALA A 118 20.11 2.41 3.70
N GLN A 119 21.09 2.54 4.58
CA GLN A 119 22.31 1.72 4.58
C GLN A 119 22.22 0.49 5.50
N THR A 120 21.08 0.31 6.19
CA THR A 120 20.92 -0.82 7.11
C THR A 120 20.99 -2.15 6.36
N ARG A 121 21.93 -3.01 6.77
CA ARG A 121 22.05 -4.39 6.33
C ARG A 121 21.73 -5.31 7.49
N MET A 122 21.25 -6.50 7.19
CA MET A 122 20.94 -7.49 8.21
C MET A 122 22.24 -8.03 8.83
N PRO A 123 22.44 -7.93 10.16
CA PRO A 123 23.57 -8.58 10.80
C PRO A 123 23.50 -10.09 10.60
N ARG A 124 24.65 -10.72 10.37
CA ARG A 124 24.73 -12.18 10.16
C ARG A 124 24.07 -12.99 11.28
N GLU A 125 24.32 -12.62 12.52
CA GLU A 125 23.72 -13.26 13.71
C GLU A 125 22.18 -13.18 13.69
N ARG A 126 21.63 -12.07 13.18
CA ARG A 126 20.18 -11.90 13.03
C ARG A 126 19.63 -12.86 11.96
N ALA A 127 20.32 -12.99 10.83
CA ALA A 127 19.95 -13.97 9.79
C ALA A 127 20.09 -15.42 10.29
N GLU A 128 21.15 -15.75 11.01
CA GLU A 128 21.34 -17.08 11.62
C GLU A 128 20.22 -17.41 12.61
N SER A 129 19.80 -16.42 13.42
CA SER A 129 18.65 -16.56 14.33
C SER A 129 17.36 -16.81 13.56
N PHE A 130 17.11 -16.13 12.45
CA PHE A 130 15.97 -16.37 11.57
C PHE A 130 15.95 -17.80 11.05
N PHE A 131 17.06 -18.27 10.47
CA PHE A 131 17.16 -19.62 9.91
C PHE A 131 17.10 -20.73 10.98
N LYS A 132 17.54 -20.44 12.20
CA LYS A 132 17.35 -21.36 13.33
C LYS A 132 15.85 -21.53 13.67
N MET A 133 15.07 -20.47 13.62
CA MET A 133 13.61 -20.55 13.83
C MET A 133 12.93 -21.25 12.65
N LEU A 134 13.32 -20.92 11.41
CA LEU A 134 12.78 -21.57 10.21
C LEU A 134 13.10 -23.07 10.19
N ALA A 135 14.26 -23.48 10.69
CA ALA A 135 14.62 -24.90 10.82
C ALA A 135 13.72 -25.66 11.80
N GLN A 136 13.15 -24.99 12.79
CA GLN A 136 12.21 -25.58 13.77
C GLN A 136 10.76 -25.55 13.31
N SER A 137 10.43 -24.78 12.28
CA SER A 137 9.07 -24.67 11.72
C SER A 137 8.81 -25.82 10.75
N GLU A 138 7.59 -26.35 10.77
CA GLU A 138 7.09 -27.33 9.80
C GLU A 138 6.09 -26.71 8.81
N ARG A 139 5.50 -25.56 9.17
CA ARG A 139 4.43 -24.91 8.41
C ARG A 139 4.66 -23.39 8.33
N PRO A 140 5.79 -22.96 7.72
CA PRO A 140 6.06 -21.54 7.57
C PRO A 140 5.14 -20.90 6.52
N LEU A 141 4.73 -19.64 6.77
CA LEU A 141 3.90 -18.86 5.86
C LEU A 141 4.44 -17.43 5.76
N ILE A 142 4.57 -16.93 4.54
CA ILE A 142 4.93 -15.53 4.30
C ILE A 142 3.65 -14.70 4.25
N TYR A 143 3.62 -13.59 5.01
CA TYR A 143 2.57 -12.60 5.05
C TYR A 143 3.09 -11.27 4.47
N ALA A 144 2.86 -11.06 3.16
CA ALA A 144 3.40 -9.93 2.40
C ALA A 144 2.42 -8.75 2.35
N GLY A 145 2.87 -7.59 2.82
CA GLY A 145 2.09 -6.35 2.79
C GLY A 145 2.53 -5.35 1.71
N GLY A 146 1.91 -4.17 1.74
CA GLY A 146 2.22 -3.06 0.81
C GLY A 146 3.67 -2.57 0.88
N GLY A 147 4.36 -2.81 2.00
CA GLY A 147 5.78 -2.49 2.12
C GLY A 147 6.67 -3.22 1.12
N VAL A 148 6.27 -4.43 0.69
CA VAL A 148 6.97 -5.17 -0.38
C VAL A 148 6.86 -4.43 -1.72
N ILE A 149 5.69 -3.88 -2.03
CA ILE A 149 5.46 -3.09 -3.25
C ILE A 149 6.25 -1.77 -3.18
N ASN A 150 6.19 -1.08 -2.05
CA ASN A 150 6.81 0.22 -1.86
C ASN A 150 8.35 0.17 -1.89
N SER A 151 8.95 -0.92 -1.41
CA SER A 151 10.40 -1.15 -1.45
C SER A 151 10.88 -1.78 -2.76
N GLU A 152 9.98 -2.03 -3.74
CA GLU A 152 10.29 -2.75 -4.98
C GLU A 152 10.93 -4.13 -4.73
N ALA A 153 10.46 -4.82 -3.70
CA ALA A 153 11.00 -6.09 -3.22
C ALA A 153 10.26 -7.34 -3.77
N SER A 154 9.37 -7.17 -4.75
CA SER A 154 8.55 -8.27 -5.26
C SER A 154 9.37 -9.42 -5.85
N GLU A 155 10.46 -9.12 -6.56
CA GLU A 155 11.38 -10.13 -7.10
C GLU A 155 12.09 -10.90 -5.98
N GLN A 156 12.58 -10.18 -4.95
CA GLN A 156 13.23 -10.79 -3.79
C GLN A 156 12.25 -11.65 -2.98
N LEU A 157 11.00 -11.20 -2.84
CA LEU A 157 9.95 -11.99 -2.19
C LEU A 157 9.70 -13.31 -2.93
N ARG A 158 9.54 -13.25 -4.25
CA ARG A 158 9.33 -14.43 -5.11
C ARG A 158 10.53 -15.39 -5.02
N ALA A 159 11.73 -14.86 -5.20
CA ALA A 159 12.96 -15.64 -5.07
C ALA A 159 13.10 -16.29 -3.69
N PHE A 160 12.71 -15.60 -2.62
CA PHE A 160 12.71 -16.12 -1.26
C PHE A 160 11.68 -17.26 -1.10
N ALA A 161 10.45 -17.03 -1.53
CA ALA A 161 9.38 -18.02 -1.49
C ALA A 161 9.75 -19.29 -2.29
N GLU A 162 10.24 -19.13 -3.51
CA GLU A 162 10.66 -20.23 -4.40
C GLU A 162 11.88 -20.97 -3.84
N ARG A 163 12.88 -20.22 -3.36
CA ARG A 163 14.11 -20.80 -2.83
C ARG A 163 13.89 -21.69 -1.63
N PHE A 164 12.99 -21.28 -0.75
CA PHE A 164 12.71 -21.99 0.50
C PHE A 164 11.40 -22.77 0.48
N GLN A 165 10.68 -22.74 -0.65
CA GLN A 165 9.40 -23.44 -0.84
C GLN A 165 8.38 -23.07 0.25
N ILE A 166 8.17 -21.76 0.47
CA ILE A 166 7.26 -21.23 1.49
C ILE A 166 6.09 -20.55 0.78
N PRO A 167 4.82 -20.93 1.09
CA PRO A 167 3.65 -20.28 0.53
C PRO A 167 3.51 -18.82 1.01
N VAL A 168 2.81 -18.00 0.20
CA VAL A 168 2.67 -16.56 0.39
C VAL A 168 1.19 -16.19 0.41
N VAL A 169 0.78 -15.48 1.46
CA VAL A 169 -0.47 -14.70 1.50
C VAL A 169 -0.16 -13.21 1.40
N THR A 170 -1.04 -12.45 0.77
CA THR A 170 -0.86 -10.99 0.62
C THR A 170 -1.95 -10.22 1.35
N THR A 171 -1.61 -9.04 1.87
CA THR A 171 -2.64 -8.06 2.24
C THR A 171 -3.30 -7.48 0.99
N LEU A 172 -4.40 -6.74 1.16
CA LEU A 172 -5.01 -5.95 0.09
C LEU A 172 -3.99 -5.04 -0.61
N MET A 173 -3.13 -4.35 0.15
CA MET A 173 -2.08 -3.48 -0.40
C MET A 173 -0.85 -4.24 -0.90
N GLY A 174 -0.74 -5.54 -0.62
CA GLY A 174 0.32 -6.42 -1.11
C GLY A 174 -0.02 -7.16 -2.40
N ILE A 175 -1.24 -7.02 -2.93
CA ILE A 175 -1.67 -7.64 -4.18
C ILE A 175 -0.71 -7.25 -5.31
N GLY A 176 -0.27 -8.25 -6.08
CA GLY A 176 0.72 -8.12 -7.15
C GLY A 176 2.18 -8.30 -6.71
N ALA A 177 2.48 -8.32 -5.39
CA ALA A 177 3.81 -8.69 -4.90
C ALA A 177 4.19 -10.12 -5.28
N MET A 178 3.22 -11.03 -5.19
CA MET A 178 3.32 -12.41 -5.69
C MET A 178 2.45 -12.57 -6.94
N ASP A 179 2.93 -13.31 -7.93
CA ASP A 179 2.09 -13.71 -9.06
C ASP A 179 1.01 -14.67 -8.55
N VAL A 180 -0.26 -14.31 -8.72
CA VAL A 180 -1.37 -15.12 -8.23
C VAL A 180 -1.50 -16.48 -8.93
N THR A 181 -0.84 -16.65 -10.10
CA THR A 181 -0.81 -17.92 -10.82
C THR A 181 0.27 -18.89 -10.32
N SER A 182 1.14 -18.44 -9.41
CA SER A 182 2.14 -19.30 -8.79
C SER A 182 1.50 -20.28 -7.81
N ASP A 183 1.99 -21.53 -7.79
CA ASP A 183 1.54 -22.55 -6.84
C ASP A 183 1.74 -22.13 -5.38
N LEU A 184 2.75 -21.30 -5.12
CA LEU A 184 3.06 -20.74 -3.80
C LEU A 184 2.15 -19.58 -3.41
N SER A 185 1.37 -19.01 -4.32
CA SER A 185 0.43 -17.92 -4.01
C SER A 185 -0.86 -18.46 -3.39
N LEU A 186 -1.23 -17.93 -2.22
CA LEU A 186 -2.50 -18.17 -1.57
C LEU A 186 -3.46 -16.98 -1.71
N HIS A 187 -3.13 -16.02 -2.56
CA HIS A 187 -3.90 -14.80 -2.76
C HIS A 187 -4.00 -13.93 -1.50
N MET A 188 -5.07 -13.15 -1.42
CA MET A 188 -5.30 -12.22 -0.31
C MET A 188 -5.88 -12.97 0.90
N LEU A 189 -5.39 -12.61 2.10
CA LEU A 189 -5.92 -13.06 3.39
C LEU A 189 -6.83 -11.99 4.02
N GLY A 190 -7.44 -12.33 5.16
CA GLY A 190 -8.25 -11.44 5.98
C GLY A 190 -9.75 -11.57 5.72
N MET A 191 -10.54 -10.60 6.19
CA MET A 191 -12.00 -10.63 6.19
C MET A 191 -12.60 -10.92 4.81
N HIS A 192 -11.97 -10.43 3.74
CA HIS A 192 -12.39 -10.61 2.34
C HIS A 192 -11.38 -11.43 1.53
N GLY A 193 -10.49 -12.13 2.24
CA GLY A 193 -9.50 -13.00 1.63
C GLY A 193 -10.09 -14.32 1.15
N THR A 194 -9.25 -15.13 0.52
CA THR A 194 -9.63 -16.48 0.13
C THR A 194 -9.75 -17.38 1.38
N PRO A 195 -10.69 -18.35 1.41
CA PRO A 195 -10.81 -19.26 2.53
C PRO A 195 -9.51 -20.02 2.81
N TYR A 196 -8.87 -20.54 1.77
CA TYR A 196 -7.61 -21.30 1.90
C TYR A 196 -6.44 -20.44 2.39
N ALA A 197 -6.41 -19.12 2.12
CA ALA A 197 -5.42 -18.22 2.71
C ALA A 197 -5.61 -18.07 4.22
N ASN A 198 -6.86 -17.92 4.66
CA ASN A 198 -7.20 -17.79 6.07
C ASN A 198 -6.91 -19.09 6.84
N TYR A 199 -7.31 -20.25 6.32
CA TYR A 199 -6.96 -21.55 6.91
C TYR A 199 -5.44 -21.77 6.98
N ALA A 200 -4.70 -21.39 5.94
CA ALA A 200 -3.24 -21.49 5.99
C ALA A 200 -2.62 -20.59 7.08
N VAL A 201 -3.21 -19.41 7.35
CA VAL A 201 -2.79 -18.56 8.47
C VAL A 201 -3.10 -19.19 9.82
N GLU A 202 -4.27 -19.83 9.96
CA GLU A 202 -4.61 -20.56 11.18
C GLU A 202 -3.67 -21.73 11.44
N ASP A 203 -3.34 -22.48 10.38
CA ASP A 203 -2.54 -23.71 10.48
C ASP A 203 -1.03 -23.48 10.58
N CYS A 204 -0.53 -22.30 10.17
CA CYS A 204 0.90 -22.01 10.17
C CYS A 204 1.50 -22.05 11.58
N ASP A 205 2.74 -22.55 11.71
CA ASP A 205 3.49 -22.54 12.97
C ASP A 205 4.58 -21.46 13.02
N MET A 206 4.91 -20.85 11.86
CA MET A 206 5.76 -19.67 11.75
C MET A 206 5.17 -18.70 10.73
N LEU A 207 4.90 -17.48 11.17
CA LEU A 207 4.44 -16.40 10.30
C LEU A 207 5.58 -15.41 10.03
N ILE A 208 5.88 -15.17 8.76
CA ILE A 208 6.94 -14.26 8.29
C ILE A 208 6.28 -13.03 7.68
N ALA A 209 6.09 -12.00 8.48
CA ALA A 209 5.48 -10.74 8.06
C ALA A 209 6.53 -9.83 7.41
N VAL A 210 6.26 -9.39 6.17
CA VAL A 210 7.15 -8.51 5.40
C VAL A 210 6.38 -7.28 4.94
N GLY A 211 6.72 -6.11 5.46
CA GLY A 211 6.10 -4.84 5.11
C GLY A 211 4.59 -4.82 5.34
N SER A 212 4.13 -5.38 6.46
CA SER A 212 2.72 -5.51 6.82
C SER A 212 2.45 -5.08 8.27
N ARG A 213 1.26 -4.50 8.53
CA ARG A 213 0.96 -3.82 9.80
C ARG A 213 0.05 -4.59 10.76
N PHE A 214 -0.42 -5.76 10.38
CA PHE A 214 -1.40 -6.53 11.15
C PHE A 214 -2.69 -5.73 11.45
N ASP A 215 -3.25 -5.03 10.44
CA ASP A 215 -4.45 -4.23 10.63
C ASP A 215 -5.69 -5.09 10.94
N ASP A 216 -6.75 -4.42 11.39
CA ASP A 216 -7.98 -5.07 11.87
C ASP A 216 -8.75 -5.85 10.79
N ARG A 217 -8.62 -5.46 9.51
CA ARG A 217 -9.27 -6.16 8.39
C ARG A 217 -8.59 -7.48 8.06
N VAL A 218 -7.33 -7.63 8.49
CA VAL A 218 -6.55 -8.86 8.34
C VAL A 218 -6.51 -9.64 9.64
N ALA A 219 -6.05 -9.01 10.73
CA ALA A 219 -5.86 -9.70 12.00
C ALA A 219 -7.17 -9.92 12.77
N GLY A 220 -8.23 -9.14 12.49
CA GLY A 220 -9.51 -9.27 13.17
C GLY A 220 -9.35 -9.23 14.69
N LYS A 221 -9.70 -10.33 15.35
CA LYS A 221 -9.39 -10.55 16.75
C LYS A 221 -7.93 -10.98 16.90
N VAL A 222 -7.08 -10.07 17.33
CA VAL A 222 -5.61 -10.23 17.38
C VAL A 222 -5.15 -11.52 18.05
N HIS A 223 -5.83 -11.96 19.12
CA HIS A 223 -5.47 -13.19 19.83
C HIS A 223 -5.85 -14.47 19.07
N GLU A 224 -6.83 -14.40 18.16
CA GLU A 224 -7.25 -15.50 17.31
C GLU A 224 -6.50 -15.55 15.97
N PHE A 225 -5.79 -14.50 15.59
CA PHE A 225 -5.01 -14.46 14.35
C PHE A 225 -3.73 -15.27 14.46
N ALA A 226 -3.53 -16.19 13.51
CA ALA A 226 -2.41 -17.13 13.49
C ALA A 226 -2.20 -17.83 14.85
N PRO A 227 -3.23 -18.54 15.37
CA PRO A 227 -3.23 -19.05 16.75
C PRO A 227 -2.17 -20.13 16.97
N ASN A 228 -1.80 -20.85 15.91
CA ASN A 228 -0.80 -21.93 15.95
C ASN A 228 0.62 -21.44 15.69
N ALA A 229 0.82 -20.17 15.32
CA ALA A 229 2.12 -19.59 15.06
C ALA A 229 2.94 -19.48 16.36
N ARG A 230 3.85 -20.41 16.58
CA ARG A 230 4.81 -20.39 17.71
C ARG A 230 5.87 -19.32 17.55
N CYS A 231 6.09 -18.87 16.32
CA CYS A 231 7.06 -17.86 15.97
C CYS A 231 6.49 -16.87 14.96
N ILE A 232 6.66 -15.57 15.22
CA ILE A 232 6.34 -14.49 14.30
C ILE A 232 7.62 -13.72 14.05
N ALA A 233 8.06 -13.70 12.78
CA ALA A 233 9.12 -12.85 12.29
C ALA A 233 8.51 -11.63 11.60
N HIS A 234 9.02 -10.43 11.87
CA HIS A 234 8.49 -9.19 11.30
C HIS A 234 9.61 -8.31 10.73
N MET A 235 9.53 -8.01 9.45
CA MET A 235 10.42 -7.12 8.72
C MET A 235 9.63 -5.90 8.29
N ASP A 236 10.03 -4.71 8.74
CA ASP A 236 9.40 -3.45 8.36
C ASP A 236 10.42 -2.31 8.38
N ILE A 237 10.18 -1.29 7.55
CA ILE A 237 11.01 -0.07 7.54
C ILE A 237 10.67 0.87 8.71
N ASP A 238 9.46 0.76 9.25
CA ASP A 238 8.97 1.56 10.37
C ASP A 238 9.09 0.79 11.68
N ALA A 239 10.06 1.17 12.49
CA ALA A 239 10.27 0.56 13.80
C ALA A 239 9.02 0.61 14.71
N ALA A 240 8.12 1.58 14.51
CA ALA A 240 6.91 1.73 15.29
C ALA A 240 5.85 0.66 14.96
N GLU A 241 5.94 -0.01 13.83
CA GLU A 241 5.03 -1.11 13.47
C GLU A 241 5.47 -2.45 14.09
N ILE A 242 6.75 -2.60 14.44
CA ILE A 242 7.27 -3.85 15.02
C ILE A 242 6.67 -4.09 16.41
N GLY A 243 5.93 -5.20 16.53
CA GLY A 243 5.30 -5.59 17.80
C GLY A 243 4.13 -4.72 18.26
N LYS A 244 3.66 -3.79 17.44
CA LYS A 244 2.57 -2.86 17.77
C LYS A 244 1.23 -3.56 18.00
N VAL A 245 0.89 -4.52 17.16
CA VAL A 245 -0.39 -5.24 17.21
C VAL A 245 -0.19 -6.67 17.70
N LYS A 246 0.78 -7.39 17.17
CA LYS A 246 1.07 -8.79 17.48
C LYS A 246 2.50 -8.91 18.04
N HIS A 247 2.68 -9.66 19.11
CA HIS A 247 4.01 -9.94 19.66
C HIS A 247 4.89 -10.62 18.60
N VAL A 248 6.13 -10.18 18.46
CA VAL A 248 7.08 -10.73 17.49
C VAL A 248 8.29 -11.36 18.21
N HIS A 249 8.77 -12.49 17.66
CA HIS A 249 9.90 -13.26 18.21
C HIS A 249 11.21 -12.90 17.51
N TRP A 250 11.12 -12.41 16.29
CA TRP A 250 12.23 -11.92 15.49
C TRP A 250 11.84 -10.70 14.72
N SER A 251 12.74 -9.73 14.59
CA SER A 251 12.45 -8.51 13.83
C SER A 251 13.68 -8.00 13.09
N PHE A 252 13.41 -7.33 11.96
CA PHE A 252 14.39 -6.53 11.23
C PHE A 252 13.77 -5.19 10.86
N VAL A 253 14.37 -4.10 11.33
CA VAL A 253 13.99 -2.74 10.95
C VAL A 253 14.88 -2.28 9.82
N GLY A 254 14.32 -2.20 8.61
CA GLY A 254 15.04 -1.84 7.40
C GLY A 254 14.19 -2.02 6.14
N ASP A 255 14.78 -1.71 5.01
CA ASP A 255 14.15 -1.90 3.72
C ASP A 255 13.90 -3.38 3.40
N ALA A 256 12.70 -3.72 2.92
CA ALA A 256 12.31 -5.11 2.67
C ALA A 256 13.12 -5.76 1.54
N LYS A 257 13.49 -4.99 0.50
CA LYS A 257 14.33 -5.50 -0.60
C LYS A 257 15.72 -5.90 -0.10
N THR A 258 16.32 -5.03 0.70
CA THR A 258 17.63 -5.30 1.33
C THR A 258 17.55 -6.49 2.29
N GLY A 259 16.55 -6.51 3.18
CA GLY A 259 16.38 -7.57 4.16
C GLY A 259 16.15 -8.96 3.53
N LEU A 260 15.30 -9.05 2.50
CA LEU A 260 15.07 -10.30 1.76
C LEU A 260 16.31 -10.72 0.98
N SER A 261 17.05 -9.78 0.37
CA SER A 261 18.31 -10.07 -0.33
C SER A 261 19.35 -10.62 0.63
N ASP A 262 19.49 -10.04 1.83
CA ASP A 262 20.40 -10.51 2.87
C ASP A 262 20.01 -11.92 3.36
N LEU A 263 18.70 -12.20 3.57
CA LEU A 263 18.23 -13.54 3.92
C LEU A 263 18.51 -14.57 2.81
N LEU A 264 18.34 -14.21 1.54
CA LEU A 264 18.69 -15.07 0.41
C LEU A 264 20.18 -15.40 0.39
N GLU A 265 21.03 -14.41 0.64
CA GLU A 265 22.49 -14.59 0.68
C GLU A 265 22.92 -15.49 1.85
N TYR A 266 22.50 -15.17 3.07
CA TYR A 266 22.87 -15.94 4.26
C TYR A 266 22.25 -17.35 4.28
N GLY A 267 21.06 -17.50 3.69
CA GLY A 267 20.33 -18.76 3.60
C GLY A 267 20.75 -19.68 2.45
N ARG A 268 21.81 -19.34 1.67
CA ARG A 268 22.18 -20.12 0.46
C ARG A 268 22.40 -21.60 0.72
N ASN A 269 22.87 -21.97 1.91
CA ASN A 269 23.13 -23.34 2.31
C ASN A 269 22.00 -23.95 3.17
N PHE A 270 20.97 -23.17 3.50
CA PHE A 270 19.83 -23.70 4.25
C PHE A 270 19.03 -24.68 3.40
N ARG A 271 18.66 -25.80 3.99
CA ARG A 271 17.84 -26.84 3.37
C ARG A 271 16.88 -27.38 4.42
N LYS A 272 15.63 -27.37 4.09
CA LYS A 272 14.55 -28.03 4.81
C LYS A 272 13.45 -28.39 3.82
N ASP A 273 12.85 -29.53 3.98
CA ASP A 273 11.73 -29.98 3.16
C ASP A 273 10.41 -29.55 3.80
N PHE A 274 9.66 -28.74 3.07
CA PHE A 274 8.30 -28.29 3.43
C PHE A 274 7.23 -28.92 2.53
N SER A 275 7.55 -29.96 1.75
CA SER A 275 6.60 -30.61 0.84
C SER A 275 5.31 -31.05 1.52
N PRO A 276 5.30 -31.61 2.76
CA PRO A 276 4.06 -31.95 3.44
C PRO A 276 3.17 -30.73 3.71
N TRP A 277 3.76 -29.58 4.02
CA TRP A 277 3.03 -28.33 4.20
C TRP A 277 2.45 -27.82 2.89
N LEU A 278 3.21 -27.85 1.80
CA LEU A 278 2.74 -27.45 0.49
C LEU A 278 1.59 -28.34 -0.01
N GLU A 279 1.66 -29.65 0.29
CA GLU A 279 0.57 -30.55 -0.05
C GLU A 279 -0.69 -30.23 0.73
N HIS A 280 -0.58 -29.96 2.02
CA HIS A 280 -1.72 -29.52 2.84
C HIS A 280 -2.33 -28.22 2.28
N VAL A 281 -1.50 -27.24 1.90
CA VAL A 281 -1.97 -25.98 1.28
C VAL A 281 -2.69 -26.22 -0.05
N ARG A 282 -2.24 -27.17 -0.89
CA ARG A 282 -2.93 -27.57 -2.11
C ARG A 282 -4.29 -28.22 -1.80
N GLN A 283 -4.35 -29.04 -0.76
CA GLN A 283 -5.62 -29.62 -0.29
C GLN A 283 -6.60 -28.54 0.15
N LEU A 284 -6.15 -27.52 0.91
CA LEU A 284 -7.00 -26.39 1.29
C LEU A 284 -7.56 -25.65 0.07
N LYS A 285 -6.75 -25.43 -0.99
CA LYS A 285 -7.23 -24.80 -2.24
C LYS A 285 -8.30 -25.66 -2.93
N THR A 286 -8.20 -26.98 -2.84
CA THR A 286 -9.14 -27.91 -3.47
C THR A 286 -10.43 -28.02 -2.66
N GLU A 287 -10.32 -28.05 -1.34
CA GLU A 287 -11.45 -28.22 -0.43
C GLU A 287 -12.27 -26.93 -0.26
N TYR A 288 -11.60 -25.78 -0.27
CA TYR A 288 -12.20 -24.46 -0.08
C TYR A 288 -11.92 -23.50 -1.26
N PRO A 289 -12.33 -23.86 -2.48
CA PRO A 289 -12.04 -23.02 -3.66
C PRO A 289 -12.77 -21.68 -3.56
N LEU A 290 -12.21 -20.68 -4.18
CA LEU A 290 -12.92 -19.43 -4.44
C LEU A 290 -13.81 -19.66 -5.66
N ASP A 291 -15.07 -20.00 -5.43
CA ASP A 291 -16.03 -20.36 -6.48
C ASP A 291 -17.36 -19.62 -6.34
N TYR A 292 -18.15 -19.61 -7.39
CA TYR A 292 -19.48 -18.99 -7.46
C TYR A 292 -20.40 -19.80 -8.37
N ASN A 293 -21.71 -19.52 -8.33
CA ASN A 293 -22.69 -20.20 -9.20
C ASN A 293 -22.51 -19.78 -10.67
N ARG A 294 -21.81 -20.59 -11.45
CA ARG A 294 -21.55 -20.36 -12.88
C ARG A 294 -22.76 -20.61 -13.79
N ASN A 295 -23.82 -21.27 -13.25
CA ASN A 295 -25.07 -21.58 -13.98
C ASN A 295 -26.20 -20.61 -13.65
N SER A 296 -25.89 -19.42 -13.12
CA SER A 296 -26.88 -18.39 -12.84
C SER A 296 -27.42 -17.76 -14.13
N ASP A 297 -28.74 -17.53 -14.17
CA ASP A 297 -29.36 -16.75 -15.26
C ASP A 297 -29.04 -15.25 -15.19
N LEU A 298 -28.46 -14.81 -14.06
CA LEU A 298 -28.03 -13.44 -13.83
C LEU A 298 -26.53 -13.30 -14.06
N ILE A 299 -26.11 -12.16 -14.60
CA ILE A 299 -24.69 -11.84 -14.73
C ILE A 299 -24.08 -11.76 -13.33
N GLN A 300 -23.13 -12.65 -13.05
CA GLN A 300 -22.41 -12.68 -11.80
C GLN A 300 -21.24 -11.68 -11.85
N PRO A 301 -21.07 -10.82 -10.84
CA PRO A 301 -19.96 -9.85 -10.82
C PRO A 301 -18.58 -10.52 -10.88
N TYR A 302 -18.44 -11.68 -10.28
CA TYR A 302 -17.22 -12.51 -10.32
C TYR A 302 -16.83 -12.89 -11.77
N TYR A 303 -17.82 -13.32 -12.55
CA TYR A 303 -17.65 -13.67 -13.96
C TYR A 303 -17.18 -12.46 -14.77
N VAL A 304 -17.75 -11.29 -14.54
CA VAL A 304 -17.34 -10.05 -15.23
C VAL A 304 -15.88 -9.72 -14.95
N ILE A 305 -15.42 -9.88 -13.69
CA ILE A 305 -14.02 -9.65 -13.30
C ILE A 305 -13.10 -10.71 -13.94
N GLU A 306 -13.50 -11.98 -13.95
CA GLU A 306 -12.74 -13.04 -14.64
C GLU A 306 -12.59 -12.76 -16.12
N CYS A 307 -13.68 -12.39 -16.83
CA CYS A 307 -13.63 -12.00 -18.24
C CYS A 307 -12.69 -10.82 -18.47
N LEU A 308 -12.76 -9.78 -17.63
CA LEU A 308 -11.83 -8.65 -17.73
C LEU A 308 -10.37 -9.11 -17.58
N SER A 309 -10.10 -9.97 -16.61
CA SER A 309 -8.77 -10.53 -16.40
C SER A 309 -8.27 -11.36 -17.57
N GLU A 310 -9.14 -12.15 -18.21
CA GLU A 310 -8.82 -12.95 -19.38
C GLU A 310 -8.56 -12.08 -20.62
N ILE A 311 -9.45 -11.15 -20.92
CA ILE A 311 -9.34 -10.24 -22.07
C ILE A 311 -8.05 -9.40 -21.98
N THR A 312 -7.68 -8.97 -20.79
CA THR A 312 -6.47 -8.17 -20.55
C THR A 312 -5.22 -9.02 -20.28
N ASN A 313 -5.37 -10.35 -20.23
CA ASN A 313 -4.33 -11.28 -19.80
C ASN A 313 -3.69 -10.88 -18.45
N GLY A 314 -4.45 -10.23 -17.55
CA GLY A 314 -3.98 -9.70 -16.30
C GLY A 314 -2.99 -8.52 -16.42
N ASP A 315 -2.86 -7.91 -17.60
CA ASP A 315 -1.90 -6.81 -17.86
C ASP A 315 -2.58 -5.43 -17.93
N ALA A 316 -3.60 -5.20 -17.13
CA ALA A 316 -4.21 -3.90 -16.93
C ALA A 316 -3.84 -3.33 -15.57
N ILE A 317 -3.83 -2.01 -15.44
CA ILE A 317 -3.83 -1.32 -14.16
C ILE A 317 -5.29 -1.20 -13.72
N ILE A 318 -5.61 -1.81 -12.60
CA ILE A 318 -6.95 -1.81 -12.03
C ILE A 318 -7.00 -0.79 -10.90
N THR A 319 -7.92 0.14 -10.98
CA THR A 319 -8.31 1.01 -9.87
C THR A 319 -9.69 0.59 -9.36
N THR A 320 -10.00 0.87 -8.11
CA THR A 320 -11.33 0.59 -7.60
C THR A 320 -11.85 1.71 -6.70
N GLY A 321 -13.14 1.98 -6.80
CA GLY A 321 -13.86 2.59 -5.71
C GLY A 321 -13.94 1.67 -4.49
N VAL A 322 -14.84 1.96 -3.57
CA VAL A 322 -15.00 1.19 -2.33
C VAL A 322 -16.41 0.63 -2.23
N GLY A 323 -16.50 -0.69 -2.06
CA GLY A 323 -17.73 -1.47 -2.00
C GLY A 323 -17.45 -2.93 -2.30
N GLN A 324 -18.49 -3.71 -2.58
CA GLN A 324 -18.39 -5.14 -2.91
C GLN A 324 -17.54 -5.36 -4.16
N HIS A 325 -17.67 -4.51 -5.18
CA HIS A 325 -16.88 -4.55 -6.42
C HIS A 325 -15.36 -4.58 -6.18
N LYS A 326 -14.87 -3.84 -5.18
CA LYS A 326 -13.47 -3.83 -4.76
C LYS A 326 -13.02 -5.21 -4.28
N MET A 327 -13.86 -5.86 -3.46
CA MET A 327 -13.55 -7.18 -2.91
C MET A 327 -13.53 -8.23 -4.02
N TRP A 328 -14.48 -8.18 -4.94
CA TRP A 328 -14.52 -9.08 -6.10
C TRP A 328 -13.32 -8.86 -7.02
N ALA A 329 -12.96 -7.59 -7.29
CA ALA A 329 -11.77 -7.28 -8.08
C ALA A 329 -10.48 -7.80 -7.43
N ALA A 330 -10.35 -7.69 -6.10
CA ALA A 330 -9.20 -8.21 -5.37
C ALA A 330 -9.11 -9.74 -5.38
N GLN A 331 -10.25 -10.44 -5.42
CA GLN A 331 -10.34 -11.90 -5.36
C GLN A 331 -10.20 -12.57 -6.75
N TYR A 332 -10.85 -12.03 -7.78
CA TYR A 332 -11.05 -12.73 -9.05
C TYR A 332 -10.19 -12.22 -10.21
N PHE A 333 -9.63 -11.00 -10.11
CA PHE A 333 -8.68 -10.54 -11.12
C PHE A 333 -7.28 -11.14 -10.87
N LYS A 334 -6.62 -11.63 -11.92
CA LYS A 334 -5.31 -12.32 -11.83
C LYS A 334 -4.15 -11.34 -11.88
N TYR A 335 -3.81 -10.75 -10.73
CA TYR A 335 -2.66 -9.84 -10.60
C TYR A 335 -1.33 -10.60 -10.64
N ARG A 336 -0.50 -10.29 -11.64
CA ARG A 336 0.80 -10.94 -11.85
C ARG A 336 1.99 -10.04 -11.53
N LYS A 337 1.76 -8.73 -11.50
CA LYS A 337 2.80 -7.70 -11.40
C LYS A 337 2.48 -6.72 -10.28
N PRO A 338 3.52 -6.18 -9.59
CA PRO A 338 3.32 -5.10 -8.64
C PRO A 338 2.82 -3.83 -9.35
N ARG A 339 2.18 -2.94 -8.59
CA ARG A 339 1.66 -1.64 -9.05
C ARG A 339 0.60 -1.72 -10.16
N THR A 340 -0.11 -2.84 -10.26
CA THR A 340 -1.26 -3.01 -11.16
C THR A 340 -2.60 -3.00 -10.41
N TRP A 341 -2.56 -2.85 -9.10
CA TRP A 341 -3.70 -2.74 -8.20
C TRP A 341 -3.62 -1.45 -7.39
N LEU A 342 -4.62 -0.55 -7.56
CA LEU A 342 -4.69 0.74 -6.89
C LEU A 342 -6.06 0.89 -6.21
N THR A 343 -6.06 1.05 -4.90
CA THR A 343 -7.30 1.18 -4.12
C THR A 343 -7.04 1.96 -2.83
N SER A 344 -8.08 2.56 -2.26
CA SER A 344 -8.02 3.12 -0.91
C SER A 344 -8.07 1.96 0.10
N GLY A 345 -6.93 1.61 0.66
CA GLY A 345 -6.80 0.42 1.52
C GLY A 345 -7.34 0.64 2.92
N SER A 346 -6.71 1.55 3.66
CA SER A 346 -6.97 1.74 5.08
C SER A 346 -8.19 2.60 5.38
N MET A 347 -8.40 3.67 4.63
CA MET A 347 -9.54 4.58 4.85
C MET A 347 -10.82 4.09 4.17
N GLY A 348 -10.70 3.33 3.09
CA GLY A 348 -11.85 2.86 2.34
C GLY A 348 -12.67 4.02 1.76
N THR A 349 -11.99 4.97 1.12
CA THR A 349 -12.61 6.21 0.62
C THR A 349 -13.42 5.93 -0.63
N MET A 350 -14.75 6.01 -0.56
CA MET A 350 -15.62 5.96 -1.73
C MET A 350 -15.28 7.11 -2.68
N GLY A 351 -15.34 6.85 -3.99
CA GLY A 351 -14.97 7.80 -5.03
C GLY A 351 -13.48 7.87 -5.34
N PHE A 352 -12.65 7.00 -4.75
CA PHE A 352 -11.22 6.90 -5.03
C PHE A 352 -10.94 6.41 -6.46
N GLY A 353 -11.75 5.50 -6.99
CA GLY A 353 -11.47 4.73 -8.22
C GLY A 353 -11.21 5.60 -9.43
N LEU A 354 -12.17 6.43 -9.83
CA LEU A 354 -12.06 7.27 -11.03
C LEU A 354 -10.90 8.28 -10.97
N PRO A 355 -10.70 9.08 -9.92
CA PRO A 355 -9.54 9.97 -9.85
C PRO A 355 -8.20 9.23 -9.86
N ALA A 356 -8.12 8.06 -9.23
CA ALA A 356 -6.92 7.23 -9.25
C ALA A 356 -6.65 6.66 -10.65
N ALA A 357 -7.70 6.29 -11.40
CA ALA A 357 -7.58 5.85 -12.78
C ALA A 357 -7.06 6.96 -13.69
N ILE A 358 -7.56 8.18 -13.53
CA ILE A 358 -7.07 9.36 -14.26
C ILE A 358 -5.57 9.55 -14.00
N GLY A 359 -5.18 9.56 -12.73
CA GLY A 359 -3.77 9.70 -12.34
C GLY A 359 -2.89 8.57 -12.88
N ALA A 360 -3.36 7.34 -12.82
CA ALA A 360 -2.65 6.17 -13.36
C ALA A 360 -2.49 6.25 -14.89
N GLN A 361 -3.52 6.69 -15.60
CA GLN A 361 -3.46 6.83 -17.07
C GLN A 361 -2.50 7.93 -17.50
N ILE A 362 -2.46 9.05 -16.76
CA ILE A 362 -1.49 10.13 -17.01
C ILE A 362 -0.06 9.63 -16.74
N ALA A 363 0.14 8.88 -15.66
CA ALA A 363 1.46 8.36 -15.29
C ALA A 363 1.95 7.23 -16.22
N CYS A 364 1.01 6.47 -16.80
CA CYS A 364 1.27 5.31 -17.65
C CYS A 364 0.43 5.39 -18.94
N PRO A 365 0.72 6.32 -19.87
CA PRO A 365 -0.13 6.60 -21.03
C PRO A 365 -0.28 5.40 -21.97
N ASP A 366 0.73 4.51 -22.02
CA ASP A 366 0.75 3.34 -22.90
C ASP A 366 0.10 2.09 -22.26
N LYS A 367 -0.43 2.20 -21.03
CA LYS A 367 -1.09 1.10 -20.33
C LYS A 367 -2.60 1.22 -20.38
N LEU A 368 -3.26 0.06 -20.40
CA LEU A 368 -4.70 0.00 -20.18
C LEU A 368 -4.98 0.22 -18.70
N VAL A 369 -5.76 1.25 -18.39
CA VAL A 369 -6.25 1.54 -17.03
C VAL A 369 -7.76 1.31 -17.00
N VAL A 370 -8.22 0.52 -16.05
CA VAL A 370 -9.63 0.21 -15.87
C VAL A 370 -10.03 0.52 -14.42
N ASP A 371 -11.00 1.40 -14.26
CA ASP A 371 -11.66 1.63 -12.99
C ASP A 371 -12.82 0.65 -12.83
N ILE A 372 -12.78 -0.17 -11.78
CA ILE A 372 -13.88 -1.06 -11.40
C ILE A 372 -14.59 -0.39 -10.23
N ASP A 373 -15.78 0.13 -10.48
CA ASP A 373 -16.52 0.89 -9.49
C ASP A 373 -17.96 0.38 -9.30
N GLY A 374 -18.56 0.76 -8.20
CA GLY A 374 -19.97 0.54 -7.89
C GLY A 374 -20.78 1.82 -8.08
N ASP A 375 -22.10 1.68 -8.22
CA ASP A 375 -22.99 2.81 -8.46
C ASP A 375 -23.00 3.85 -7.32
N GLY A 376 -22.80 3.44 -6.07
CA GLY A 376 -22.65 4.36 -4.94
C GLY A 376 -21.32 5.10 -4.93
N SER A 377 -20.22 4.37 -5.12
CA SER A 377 -18.86 4.93 -5.01
C SER A 377 -18.55 5.92 -6.15
N ILE A 378 -18.87 5.59 -7.39
CA ILE A 378 -18.56 6.45 -8.54
C ILE A 378 -19.26 7.83 -8.45
N ARG A 379 -20.44 7.89 -7.85
CA ARG A 379 -21.19 9.15 -7.68
C ARG A 379 -20.44 10.21 -6.89
N MET A 380 -19.52 9.79 -6.01
CA MET A 380 -18.77 10.69 -5.12
C MET A 380 -17.87 11.65 -5.90
N ASN A 381 -17.32 11.20 -7.03
CA ASN A 381 -16.40 11.98 -7.87
C ASN A 381 -16.74 11.91 -9.37
N LEU A 382 -18.03 11.72 -9.70
CA LEU A 382 -18.49 11.64 -11.09
C LEU A 382 -18.11 12.88 -11.92
N GLY A 383 -18.01 14.05 -11.28
CA GLY A 383 -17.58 15.30 -11.92
C GLY A 383 -16.20 15.22 -12.58
N GLU A 384 -15.32 14.30 -12.14
CA GLU A 384 -13.99 14.11 -12.72
C GLU A 384 -14.02 13.50 -14.13
N MET A 385 -15.16 13.05 -14.63
CA MET A 385 -15.33 12.71 -16.04
C MET A 385 -15.07 13.90 -16.96
N GLU A 386 -15.34 15.13 -16.49
CA GLU A 386 -14.98 16.35 -17.22
C GLU A 386 -13.45 16.48 -17.39
N THR A 387 -12.69 16.10 -16.38
CA THR A 387 -11.23 16.05 -16.47
C THR A 387 -10.78 15.08 -17.58
N CYS A 388 -11.40 13.90 -17.67
CA CYS A 388 -11.12 12.94 -18.74
C CYS A 388 -11.41 13.54 -20.13
N THR A 389 -12.55 14.20 -20.29
CA THR A 389 -12.97 14.80 -21.56
C THR A 389 -12.10 15.98 -21.95
N THR A 390 -11.80 16.87 -20.99
CA THR A 390 -11.02 18.08 -21.23
C THR A 390 -9.58 17.78 -21.66
N TYR A 391 -8.99 16.69 -21.13
CA TYR A 391 -7.58 16.34 -21.34
C TYR A 391 -7.39 15.06 -22.17
N ASP A 392 -8.43 14.54 -22.84
CA ASP A 392 -8.39 13.33 -23.67
C ASP A 392 -7.76 12.12 -22.94
N ILE A 393 -8.15 11.89 -21.67
CA ILE A 393 -7.62 10.81 -20.86
C ILE A 393 -8.48 9.54 -21.04
N PRO A 394 -7.97 8.47 -21.71
CA PRO A 394 -8.79 7.35 -22.18
C PRO A 394 -9.04 6.27 -21.10
N VAL A 395 -9.41 6.64 -19.89
CA VAL A 395 -9.75 5.70 -18.82
C VAL A 395 -10.95 4.84 -19.22
N LYS A 396 -10.94 3.56 -18.86
CA LYS A 396 -12.08 2.67 -18.98
C LYS A 396 -12.73 2.49 -17.63
N ILE A 397 -14.06 2.55 -17.59
CA ILE A 397 -14.85 2.38 -16.37
C ILE A 397 -15.73 1.15 -16.53
N LEU A 398 -15.55 0.18 -15.63
CA LEU A 398 -16.40 -0.99 -15.47
C LEU A 398 -17.30 -0.76 -14.25
N LEU A 399 -18.52 -0.31 -14.51
CA LEU A 399 -19.50 -0.03 -13.46
C LEU A 399 -20.33 -1.29 -13.14
N LEU A 400 -20.19 -1.78 -11.91
CA LEU A 400 -21.01 -2.87 -11.37
C LEU A 400 -22.18 -2.27 -10.57
N ASN A 401 -23.31 -2.13 -11.24
CA ASN A 401 -24.51 -1.53 -10.66
C ASN A 401 -25.45 -2.62 -10.11
N ASN A 402 -25.67 -2.62 -8.81
CA ASN A 402 -26.62 -3.49 -8.11
C ASN A 402 -27.80 -2.71 -7.50
N PHE A 403 -27.94 -1.41 -7.83
CA PHE A 403 -28.96 -0.50 -7.32
C PHE A 403 -28.98 -0.34 -5.79
N GLY A 404 -27.81 -0.51 -5.14
CA GLY A 404 -27.66 -0.41 -3.70
C GLY A 404 -26.23 -0.02 -3.29
N ASP A 405 -26.16 0.77 -2.23
CA ASP A 405 -24.88 1.21 -1.64
C ASP A 405 -24.29 0.13 -0.71
#